data_7e692ffb8759096f4b5f950c4178ba2b
#
_entry.id   7e692ffb8759096f4b5f950c4178ba2b
#
_cell.length_a   1.000
_cell.length_b   1.000
_cell.length_c   1.000
_cell.angle_alpha   90.00
_cell.angle_beta   90.00
_cell.angle_gamma   90.00
#
_symmetry.space_group_name_H-M   'P 1'
#
loop_
_entity.id
_entity.type
_entity.pdbx_description
1 polymer ?
#
loop_
_entity_poly.entity_id
_entity_poly.type
_entity_poly.pdbx_seq_one_letter_code
_entity_poly.pdbx_strand_id
1 'polypeptide(L)'
;MKITARIPSVREIVVDVPSNITVAELKRILCEKLKIEQDLTKLLANGMLLKENQKISKLKLKSKKLEIDYLWSRQFILWGEDGQAKLGKSNVLIAGAGAIGNEAAKNLAMLGIRKFTVIDYDKVEVSNLSRMVFFDKSDAGKPKSKVLAKKLHKKYPHLEITAIQGKLENLPLNVYLDSDIIVSGLDNFASRFFLTSVSRRYLIPLVDGGIAGYQCRVQSYVPPNDPCPICPITREQYGNLVGLRNPCDAPIEEAKTPSLPTTISLVSSIQSQEVVKILLGYNNYLQTEKWLDTTGQPMQGIWIADLKYNKYSLLKLAKNKNCMVCGEHGEARNPVERIDIPIKKFFSRNLRDKYLRNMFPESDEFLFFKMSEGKPIRINNDKILKKNLGKGDYLLVTLKRKGEYIEAIIRLK
;
A
#
# COMPACT_ATOMS: atom_id res chain seq x y z
N MET A 1 -12.25 -24.74 34.17
CA MET A 1 -11.20 -25.68 33.69
C MET A 1 -10.09 -24.90 33.03
N LYS A 2 -8.87 -25.06 33.55
CA LYS A 2 -7.71 -24.38 32.92
C LYS A 2 -7.27 -25.13 31.67
N ILE A 3 -7.18 -24.40 30.54
CA ILE A 3 -6.69 -24.89 29.27
C ILE A 3 -5.49 -24.06 28.88
N THR A 4 -4.43 -24.75 28.49
CA THR A 4 -3.24 -24.12 27.92
C THR A 4 -3.34 -24.22 26.40
N ALA A 5 -3.23 -23.09 25.70
CA ALA A 5 -3.22 -23.04 24.25
C ALA A 5 -1.94 -22.36 23.77
N ARG A 6 -1.28 -22.94 22.75
CA ARG A 6 -0.03 -22.40 22.23
C ARG A 6 -0.08 -22.17 20.73
N ILE A 7 0.47 -21.05 20.30
CA ILE A 7 0.91 -20.87 18.92
C ILE A 7 2.36 -21.39 18.89
N PRO A 8 2.67 -22.45 18.13
CA PRO A 8 4.01 -23.05 18.11
C PRO A 8 5.09 -22.00 17.84
N SER A 9 6.19 -22.05 18.61
CA SER A 9 7.35 -21.15 18.49
C SER A 9 7.06 -19.65 18.72
N VAL A 10 5.85 -19.28 19.12
CA VAL A 10 5.46 -17.87 19.35
C VAL A 10 5.17 -17.65 20.84
N ARG A 11 4.05 -18.16 21.32
CA ARG A 11 3.68 -18.05 22.74
C ARG A 11 2.66 -19.09 23.21
N GLU A 12 2.57 -19.23 24.51
CA GLU A 12 1.58 -20.05 25.22
C GLU A 12 0.69 -19.14 26.08
N ILE A 13 -0.60 -19.41 26.09
CA ILE A 13 -1.55 -18.72 26.97
C ILE A 13 -2.39 -19.73 27.76
N VAL A 14 -2.78 -19.34 28.95
CA VAL A 14 -3.69 -20.11 29.79
C VAL A 14 -5.02 -19.37 29.92
N VAL A 15 -6.10 -20.09 29.70
CA VAL A 15 -7.47 -19.60 29.87
C VAL A 15 -8.23 -20.48 30.85
N ASP A 16 -9.01 -19.84 31.69
CA ASP A 16 -9.97 -20.57 32.59
C ASP A 16 -11.37 -20.46 31.97
N VAL A 17 -11.95 -21.60 31.66
CA VAL A 17 -13.22 -21.68 30.94
C VAL A 17 -14.13 -22.75 31.52
N PRO A 18 -15.47 -22.60 31.40
CA PRO A 18 -16.41 -23.65 31.75
C PRO A 18 -16.14 -24.93 30.95
N SER A 19 -16.33 -26.10 31.60
CA SER A 19 -16.07 -27.38 30.93
C SER A 19 -17.10 -27.77 29.85
N ASN A 20 -18.26 -27.11 29.84
CA ASN A 20 -19.37 -27.38 28.95
C ASN A 20 -19.38 -26.56 27.66
N ILE A 21 -18.43 -25.64 27.50
CA ILE A 21 -18.34 -24.82 26.29
C ILE A 21 -17.91 -25.64 25.08
N THR A 22 -18.21 -25.12 23.89
CA THR A 22 -17.82 -25.71 22.62
C THR A 22 -16.41 -25.27 22.21
N VAL A 23 -15.83 -25.99 21.27
CA VAL A 23 -14.54 -25.61 20.63
C VAL A 23 -14.66 -24.25 19.96
N ALA A 24 -15.80 -23.92 19.34
CA ALA A 24 -16.03 -22.61 18.73
C ALA A 24 -15.97 -21.47 19.77
N GLU A 25 -16.63 -21.64 20.93
CA GLU A 25 -16.59 -20.66 22.00
C GLU A 25 -15.18 -20.50 22.59
N LEU A 26 -14.48 -21.62 22.80
CA LEU A 26 -13.08 -21.58 23.23
C LEU A 26 -12.19 -20.86 22.20
N LYS A 27 -12.36 -21.17 20.90
CA LYS A 27 -11.64 -20.50 19.81
C LYS A 27 -11.86 -18.99 19.87
N ARG A 28 -13.11 -18.52 20.04
CA ARG A 28 -13.44 -17.12 20.19
C ARG A 28 -12.66 -16.46 21.35
N ILE A 29 -12.70 -17.08 22.55
CA ILE A 29 -11.99 -16.57 23.73
C ILE A 29 -10.48 -16.48 23.50
N LEU A 30 -9.89 -17.51 22.87
CA LEU A 30 -8.46 -17.53 22.56
C LEU A 30 -8.08 -16.46 21.54
N CYS A 31 -8.88 -16.34 20.48
CA CYS A 31 -8.63 -15.35 19.42
C CYS A 31 -8.77 -13.90 19.92
N GLU A 32 -9.75 -13.62 20.78
CA GLU A 32 -9.91 -12.32 21.43
C GLU A 32 -8.69 -11.97 22.30
N LYS A 33 -8.22 -12.91 23.13
CA LYS A 33 -7.02 -12.70 23.98
C LYS A 33 -5.74 -12.54 23.18
N LEU A 34 -5.63 -13.23 22.06
CA LEU A 34 -4.47 -13.19 21.17
C LEU A 34 -4.57 -12.10 20.10
N LYS A 35 -5.73 -11.43 19.99
CA LYS A 35 -6.02 -10.43 18.95
C LYS A 35 -5.79 -10.96 17.54
N ILE A 36 -6.19 -12.23 17.31
CA ILE A 36 -6.12 -12.90 16.00
C ILE A 36 -7.53 -13.26 15.48
N GLU A 37 -7.62 -13.51 14.19
CA GLU A 37 -8.90 -13.73 13.51
C GLU A 37 -9.38 -15.17 13.69
N GLN A 38 -10.67 -15.33 14.02
CA GLN A 38 -11.28 -16.63 14.25
C GLN A 38 -11.40 -17.48 12.97
N ASP A 39 -11.75 -16.85 11.85
CA ASP A 39 -11.91 -17.48 10.53
C ASP A 39 -10.58 -17.99 9.96
N LEU A 40 -9.47 -17.38 10.37
CA LEU A 40 -8.10 -17.75 9.96
C LEU A 40 -7.39 -18.64 11.00
N THR A 41 -8.15 -19.13 12.00
CA THR A 41 -7.61 -19.91 13.12
C THR A 41 -8.30 -21.26 13.23
N LYS A 42 -7.51 -22.30 13.47
CA LYS A 42 -7.97 -23.66 13.82
C LYS A 42 -7.36 -24.09 15.16
N LEU A 43 -8.08 -24.93 15.89
CA LEU A 43 -7.59 -25.53 17.12
C LEU A 43 -7.29 -27.01 16.89
N LEU A 44 -6.14 -27.46 17.37
CA LEU A 44 -5.72 -28.85 17.30
C LEU A 44 -5.47 -29.41 18.72
N ALA A 45 -5.79 -30.67 18.90
CA ALA A 45 -5.42 -31.45 20.08
C ALA A 45 -4.68 -32.70 19.66
N ASN A 46 -3.49 -32.92 20.20
CA ASN A 46 -2.64 -34.07 19.82
C ASN A 46 -2.43 -34.20 18.29
N GLY A 47 -2.25 -33.07 17.60
CA GLY A 47 -2.08 -33.00 16.15
C GLY A 47 -3.37 -33.19 15.32
N MET A 48 -4.52 -33.40 15.95
CA MET A 48 -5.81 -33.57 15.26
C MET A 48 -6.64 -32.29 15.33
N LEU A 49 -7.25 -31.94 14.18
CA LEU A 49 -8.14 -30.78 14.06
C LEU A 49 -9.42 -31.02 14.88
N LEU A 50 -9.78 -30.04 15.71
CA LEU A 50 -10.99 -30.07 16.50
C LEU A 50 -12.20 -29.56 15.70
N LYS A 51 -13.35 -30.24 15.84
CA LYS A 51 -14.62 -29.79 15.25
C LYS A 51 -15.25 -28.70 16.12
N GLU A 52 -15.71 -27.63 15.55
CA GLU A 52 -16.21 -26.44 16.26
C GLU A 52 -17.43 -26.72 17.18
N ASN A 53 -18.28 -27.68 16.78
CA ASN A 53 -19.47 -28.07 17.56
C ASN A 53 -19.19 -29.06 18.72
N GLN A 54 -17.96 -29.53 18.90
CA GLN A 54 -17.61 -30.42 19.99
C GLN A 54 -17.57 -29.69 21.32
N LYS A 55 -18.07 -30.32 22.40
CA LYS A 55 -17.88 -29.84 23.78
C LYS A 55 -16.50 -30.20 24.29
N ILE A 56 -15.85 -29.25 24.96
CA ILE A 56 -14.49 -29.44 25.48
C ILE A 56 -14.42 -30.57 26.49
N SER A 57 -15.48 -30.77 27.28
CA SER A 57 -15.57 -31.88 28.23
C SER A 57 -15.45 -33.28 27.59
N LYS A 58 -15.82 -33.38 26.28
CA LYS A 58 -15.75 -34.65 25.52
C LYS A 58 -14.38 -34.86 24.86
N LEU A 59 -13.48 -33.87 24.89
CA LEU A 59 -12.16 -33.97 24.33
C LEU A 59 -11.24 -34.77 25.29
N LYS A 60 -10.69 -35.89 24.81
CA LYS A 60 -9.68 -36.66 25.57
C LYS A 60 -8.32 -35.93 25.46
N LEU A 61 -8.19 -34.79 26.16
CA LEU A 61 -6.97 -34.00 26.17
C LEU A 61 -5.93 -34.67 27.10
N LYS A 62 -4.91 -35.33 26.57
CA LYS A 62 -3.85 -35.99 27.36
C LYS A 62 -3.15 -35.02 28.33
N SER A 63 -3.11 -33.72 28.04
CA SER A 63 -2.34 -32.71 28.80
C SER A 63 -3.09 -31.38 29.02
N LYS A 64 -4.39 -31.28 28.70
CA LYS A 64 -5.14 -30.00 28.63
C LYS A 64 -4.44 -28.91 27.79
N LYS A 65 -3.57 -29.32 26.87
CA LYS A 65 -2.83 -28.46 25.95
C LYS A 65 -3.45 -28.54 24.55
N LEU A 66 -3.62 -27.38 23.95
CA LEU A 66 -4.10 -27.22 22.58
C LEU A 66 -3.05 -26.48 21.76
N GLU A 67 -3.03 -26.75 20.47
CA GLU A 67 -2.27 -25.97 19.50
C GLU A 67 -3.24 -25.07 18.73
N ILE A 68 -2.76 -23.86 18.48
CA ILE A 68 -3.44 -22.87 17.65
C ILE A 68 -2.72 -22.83 16.32
N ASP A 69 -3.39 -23.30 15.27
CA ASP A 69 -2.93 -23.16 13.89
C ASP A 69 -3.55 -21.89 13.32
N TYR A 70 -2.73 -20.84 13.21
CA TYR A 70 -3.11 -19.54 12.71
C TYR A 70 -2.38 -19.23 11.41
N LEU A 71 -3.08 -18.69 10.43
CA LEU A 71 -2.59 -18.49 9.05
C LEU A 71 -1.20 -17.86 8.99
N TRP A 72 -0.93 -16.87 9.81
CA TRP A 72 0.36 -16.15 9.82
C TRP A 72 1.28 -16.48 10.99
N SER A 73 1.05 -17.60 11.67
CA SER A 73 1.85 -18.01 12.84
C SER A 73 3.36 -18.04 12.59
N ARG A 74 3.79 -18.44 11.39
CA ARG A 74 5.22 -18.47 11.02
C ARG A 74 5.82 -17.07 10.85
N GLN A 75 5.01 -16.09 10.50
CA GLN A 75 5.43 -14.70 10.32
C GLN A 75 5.53 -13.98 11.67
N PHE A 76 4.75 -14.39 12.67
CA PHE A 76 4.86 -13.88 14.04
C PHE A 76 6.27 -14.03 14.64
N ILE A 77 7.01 -15.04 14.21
CA ILE A 77 8.39 -15.26 14.66
C ILE A 77 9.31 -14.12 14.22
N LEU A 78 8.99 -13.47 13.09
CA LEU A 78 9.81 -12.40 12.49
C LEU A 78 9.48 -11.03 13.06
N TRP A 79 8.20 -10.68 13.17
CA TRP A 79 7.78 -9.31 13.56
C TRP A 79 6.68 -9.24 14.63
N GLY A 80 6.37 -10.38 15.26
CA GLY A 80 5.39 -10.44 16.36
C GLY A 80 3.94 -10.24 15.93
N GLU A 81 3.06 -10.32 16.91
CA GLU A 81 1.61 -10.13 16.71
C GLU A 81 1.26 -8.70 16.33
N ASP A 82 1.91 -7.71 16.97
CA ASP A 82 1.67 -6.29 16.68
C ASP A 82 2.10 -5.90 15.27
N GLY A 83 3.23 -6.46 14.79
CA GLY A 83 3.68 -6.30 13.42
C GLY A 83 2.67 -6.87 12.42
N GLN A 84 2.17 -8.08 12.67
CA GLN A 84 1.14 -8.70 11.82
C GLN A 84 -0.16 -7.90 11.83
N ALA A 85 -0.61 -7.44 13.00
CA ALA A 85 -1.80 -6.60 13.13
C ALA A 85 -1.64 -5.25 12.38
N LYS A 86 -0.42 -4.68 12.38
CA LYS A 86 -0.11 -3.46 11.63
C LYS A 86 -0.20 -3.69 10.12
N LEU A 87 0.37 -4.79 9.61
CA LEU A 87 0.24 -5.18 8.21
C LEU A 87 -1.23 -5.35 7.81
N GLY A 88 -2.03 -6.03 8.63
CA GLY A 88 -3.46 -6.23 8.37
C GLY A 88 -4.31 -4.95 8.34
N LYS A 89 -3.86 -3.87 8.96
CA LYS A 89 -4.53 -2.56 8.95
C LYS A 89 -4.07 -1.66 7.82
N SER A 90 -2.94 -1.98 7.20
CA SER A 90 -2.34 -1.15 6.16
C SER A 90 -3.11 -1.25 4.86
N ASN A 91 -3.22 -0.13 4.15
CA ASN A 91 -3.84 -0.02 2.82
C ASN A 91 -2.74 0.14 1.76
N VAL A 92 -2.63 -0.81 0.85
CA VAL A 92 -1.64 -0.80 -0.23
C VAL A 92 -2.30 -0.45 -1.56
N LEU A 93 -1.80 0.61 -2.20
CA LEU A 93 -2.19 0.95 -3.56
C LEU A 93 -1.28 0.21 -4.54
N ILE A 94 -1.86 -0.60 -5.42
CA ILE A 94 -1.18 -1.28 -6.52
C ILE A 94 -1.48 -0.54 -7.81
N ALA A 95 -0.48 0.16 -8.32
CA ALA A 95 -0.54 0.87 -9.59
C ALA A 95 -0.07 -0.04 -10.72
N GLY A 96 -1.03 -0.47 -11.54
CA GLY A 96 -0.87 -1.49 -12.56
C GLY A 96 -1.24 -2.90 -12.08
N ALA A 97 -2.31 -3.49 -12.65
CA ALA A 97 -2.70 -4.89 -12.44
C ALA A 97 -2.06 -5.81 -13.51
N GLY A 98 -0.94 -5.38 -14.07
CA GLY A 98 -0.10 -6.16 -14.99
C GLY A 98 0.63 -7.29 -14.27
N ALA A 99 1.66 -7.83 -14.88
CA ALA A 99 2.36 -9.01 -14.39
C ALA A 99 2.99 -8.79 -12.99
N ILE A 100 3.69 -7.67 -12.79
CA ILE A 100 4.30 -7.30 -11.51
C ILE A 100 3.21 -7.08 -10.45
N GLY A 101 2.16 -6.30 -10.76
CA GLY A 101 1.08 -6.02 -9.82
C GLY A 101 0.27 -7.27 -9.42
N ASN A 102 0.09 -8.22 -10.35
CA ASN A 102 -0.52 -9.51 -10.09
C ASN A 102 0.26 -10.30 -9.02
N GLU A 103 1.57 -10.44 -9.22
CA GLU A 103 2.46 -11.15 -8.30
C GLU A 103 2.61 -10.41 -6.95
N ALA A 104 2.75 -9.08 -6.98
CA ALA A 104 2.85 -8.27 -5.77
C ALA A 104 1.58 -8.38 -4.92
N ALA A 105 0.38 -8.29 -5.54
CA ALA A 105 -0.89 -8.47 -4.85
C ALA A 105 -0.98 -9.83 -4.15
N LYS A 106 -0.57 -10.92 -4.84
CA LYS A 106 -0.51 -12.26 -4.26
C LYS A 106 0.42 -12.30 -3.03
N ASN A 107 1.65 -11.83 -3.19
CA ASN A 107 2.66 -11.88 -2.14
C ASN A 107 2.22 -11.08 -0.91
N LEU A 108 1.72 -9.86 -1.12
CA LEU A 108 1.26 -8.98 -0.03
C LEU A 108 0.03 -9.54 0.69
N ALA A 109 -0.92 -10.15 -0.03
CA ALA A 109 -2.06 -10.83 0.59
C ALA A 109 -1.59 -12.01 1.47
N MET A 110 -0.62 -12.81 1.00
CA MET A 110 -0.03 -13.90 1.77
C MET A 110 0.76 -13.40 2.97
N LEU A 111 1.35 -12.21 2.91
CA LEU A 111 2.03 -11.54 4.02
C LEU A 111 1.06 -10.92 5.05
N GLY A 112 -0.24 -10.90 4.75
CA GLY A 112 -1.27 -10.46 5.68
C GLY A 112 -1.77 -9.03 5.49
N ILE A 113 -1.41 -8.37 4.39
CA ILE A 113 -2.07 -7.13 3.98
C ILE A 113 -3.52 -7.45 3.61
N ARG A 114 -4.47 -6.66 4.11
CA ARG A 114 -5.91 -6.92 3.90
C ARG A 114 -6.60 -5.90 3.02
N LYS A 115 -6.06 -4.69 2.92
CA LYS A 115 -6.68 -3.60 2.17
C LYS A 115 -5.85 -3.27 0.96
N PHE A 116 -6.51 -3.33 -0.19
CA PHE A 116 -5.89 -3.04 -1.47
C PHE A 116 -6.73 -2.05 -2.28
N THR A 117 -6.05 -1.09 -2.90
CA THR A 117 -6.60 -0.30 -4.00
C THR A 117 -5.84 -0.69 -5.25
N VAL A 118 -6.50 -1.32 -6.21
CA VAL A 118 -5.89 -1.81 -7.46
C VAL A 118 -6.34 -0.94 -8.62
N ILE A 119 -5.39 -0.30 -9.30
CA ILE A 119 -5.66 0.64 -10.40
C ILE A 119 -5.03 0.10 -11.68
N ASP A 120 -5.83 0.02 -12.74
CA ASP A 120 -5.35 -0.32 -14.08
C ASP A 120 -6.40 0.11 -15.11
N TYR A 121 -6.00 0.69 -16.24
CA TYR A 121 -6.92 1.09 -17.31
C TYR A 121 -7.09 0.02 -18.38
N ASP A 122 -6.20 -0.96 -18.45
CA ASP A 122 -6.15 -1.97 -19.49
C ASP A 122 -7.17 -3.09 -19.30
N LYS A 123 -7.35 -3.84 -20.39
CA LYS A 123 -8.08 -5.12 -20.42
C LYS A 123 -7.11 -6.29 -20.48
N VAL A 124 -7.59 -7.44 -20.05
CA VAL A 124 -6.83 -8.70 -20.12
C VAL A 124 -6.71 -9.14 -21.59
N GLU A 125 -5.49 -9.43 -22.02
CA GLU A 125 -5.18 -10.05 -23.32
C GLU A 125 -4.74 -11.48 -23.15
N VAL A 126 -4.92 -12.31 -24.19
CA VAL A 126 -4.46 -13.72 -24.18
C VAL A 126 -2.95 -13.82 -23.95
N SER A 127 -2.18 -12.88 -24.54
CA SER A 127 -0.72 -12.78 -24.35
C SER A 127 -0.30 -12.57 -22.89
N ASN A 128 -1.20 -12.05 -22.06
CA ASN A 128 -0.93 -11.81 -20.63
C ASN A 128 -0.91 -13.11 -19.81
N LEU A 129 -1.60 -14.14 -20.26
CA LEU A 129 -1.80 -15.39 -19.50
C LEU A 129 -0.52 -16.16 -19.24
N SER A 130 0.51 -15.94 -20.03
CA SER A 130 1.83 -16.57 -19.84
C SER A 130 2.58 -16.09 -18.60
N ARG A 131 2.15 -14.97 -18.00
CA ARG A 131 2.89 -14.28 -16.93
C ARG A 131 2.04 -13.59 -15.85
N MET A 132 0.71 -13.70 -15.92
CA MET A 132 -0.20 -13.13 -14.92
C MET A 132 -0.96 -14.24 -14.22
N VAL A 133 -0.55 -14.56 -13.00
CA VAL A 133 -0.94 -15.77 -12.25
C VAL A 133 -2.44 -15.88 -11.96
N PHE A 134 -3.16 -14.76 -11.90
CA PHE A 134 -4.59 -14.77 -11.59
C PHE A 134 -5.49 -14.80 -12.83
N PHE A 135 -4.97 -14.59 -14.04
CA PHE A 135 -5.81 -14.49 -15.23
C PHE A 135 -5.89 -15.81 -15.98
N ASP A 136 -7.04 -16.09 -16.56
CA ASP A 136 -7.30 -17.23 -17.44
C ASP A 136 -7.98 -16.80 -18.76
N LYS A 137 -8.16 -17.74 -19.68
CA LYS A 137 -8.74 -17.46 -21.01
C LYS A 137 -10.11 -16.80 -20.95
N SER A 138 -10.91 -17.12 -19.92
CA SER A 138 -12.27 -16.58 -19.77
C SER A 138 -12.27 -15.09 -19.36
N ASP A 139 -11.12 -14.54 -19.00
CA ASP A 139 -10.96 -13.15 -18.58
C ASP A 139 -10.59 -12.21 -19.73
N ALA A 140 -10.25 -12.74 -20.89
CA ALA A 140 -9.87 -11.93 -22.05
C ALA A 140 -10.96 -10.86 -22.36
N GLY A 141 -10.51 -9.63 -22.58
CA GLY A 141 -11.37 -8.47 -22.84
C GLY A 141 -11.93 -7.78 -21.58
N LYS A 142 -11.82 -8.39 -20.39
CA LYS A 142 -12.28 -7.76 -19.12
C LYS A 142 -11.23 -6.85 -18.53
N PRO A 143 -11.63 -5.82 -17.74
CA PRO A 143 -10.70 -4.91 -17.08
C PRO A 143 -9.74 -5.64 -16.13
N LYS A 144 -8.42 -5.43 -16.26
CA LYS A 144 -7.40 -6.10 -15.45
C LYS A 144 -7.60 -5.88 -13.94
N SER A 145 -7.83 -4.65 -13.51
CA SER A 145 -8.04 -4.31 -12.10
C SER A 145 -9.21 -5.07 -11.48
N LYS A 146 -10.36 -5.13 -12.18
CA LYS A 146 -11.56 -5.81 -11.71
C LYS A 146 -11.39 -7.34 -11.66
N VAL A 147 -10.71 -7.92 -12.67
CA VAL A 147 -10.44 -9.36 -12.69
C VAL A 147 -9.50 -9.75 -11.57
N LEU A 148 -8.40 -9.01 -11.38
CA LEU A 148 -7.45 -9.27 -10.29
C LEU A 148 -8.15 -9.21 -8.93
N ALA A 149 -8.90 -8.14 -8.66
CA ALA A 149 -9.63 -7.99 -7.40
C ALA A 149 -10.61 -9.14 -7.14
N LYS A 150 -11.41 -9.52 -8.15
CA LYS A 150 -12.37 -10.63 -8.02
C LYS A 150 -11.69 -11.95 -7.70
N LYS A 151 -10.60 -12.29 -8.40
CA LYS A 151 -9.91 -13.56 -8.21
C LYS A 151 -9.08 -13.59 -6.94
N LEU A 152 -8.49 -12.49 -6.57
CA LEU A 152 -7.77 -12.36 -5.31
C LEU A 152 -8.73 -12.50 -4.12
N HIS A 153 -9.89 -11.82 -4.15
CA HIS A 153 -10.94 -11.97 -3.14
C HIS A 153 -11.52 -13.39 -3.08
N LYS A 154 -11.72 -14.05 -4.24
CA LYS A 154 -12.16 -15.46 -4.28
C LYS A 154 -11.18 -16.38 -3.55
N LYS A 155 -9.87 -16.15 -3.69
CA LYS A 155 -8.82 -16.94 -3.03
C LYS A 155 -8.62 -16.57 -1.57
N TYR A 156 -8.79 -15.30 -1.24
CA TYR A 156 -8.60 -14.72 0.09
C TYR A 156 -9.83 -13.88 0.47
N PRO A 157 -10.93 -14.49 0.95
CA PRO A 157 -12.20 -13.79 1.19
C PRO A 157 -12.15 -12.69 2.25
N HIS A 158 -11.14 -12.70 3.11
CA HIS A 158 -10.92 -11.70 4.16
C HIS A 158 -10.31 -10.38 3.65
N LEU A 159 -10.03 -10.26 2.35
CA LEU A 159 -9.46 -9.05 1.76
C LEU A 159 -10.53 -8.01 1.42
N GLU A 160 -10.23 -6.76 1.71
CA GLU A 160 -10.97 -5.58 1.26
C GLU A 160 -10.25 -5.01 0.03
N ILE A 161 -10.89 -5.10 -1.14
CA ILE A 161 -10.24 -4.71 -2.39
C ILE A 161 -11.10 -3.72 -3.16
N THR A 162 -10.57 -2.52 -3.38
CA THR A 162 -11.14 -1.51 -4.28
C THR A 162 -10.48 -1.61 -5.63
N ALA A 163 -11.25 -1.92 -6.69
CA ALA A 163 -10.75 -2.02 -8.05
C ALA A 163 -11.17 -0.82 -8.89
N ILE A 164 -10.22 -0.08 -9.42
CA ILE A 164 -10.46 1.11 -10.24
C ILE A 164 -9.96 0.86 -11.65
N GLN A 165 -10.86 0.98 -12.64
CA GLN A 165 -10.48 1.00 -14.04
C GLN A 165 -10.31 2.45 -14.48
N GLY A 166 -9.08 2.90 -14.66
CA GLY A 166 -8.80 4.29 -15.06
C GLY A 166 -7.32 4.58 -15.13
N LYS A 167 -6.99 5.67 -15.78
CA LYS A 167 -5.63 6.21 -15.82
C LYS A 167 -5.33 6.88 -14.48
N LEU A 168 -4.13 6.67 -13.96
CA LEU A 168 -3.67 7.20 -12.69
C LEU A 168 -3.85 8.72 -12.59
N GLU A 169 -3.50 9.42 -13.65
CA GLU A 169 -3.50 10.89 -13.71
C GLU A 169 -4.90 11.51 -13.59
N ASN A 170 -5.96 10.73 -13.86
CA ASN A 170 -7.35 11.17 -13.87
C ASN A 170 -8.11 10.83 -12.58
N LEU A 171 -7.46 10.17 -11.62
CA LEU A 171 -8.13 9.73 -10.40
C LEU A 171 -8.20 10.84 -9.34
N PRO A 172 -9.23 10.83 -8.50
CA PRO A 172 -9.34 11.78 -7.42
C PRO A 172 -8.26 11.54 -6.36
N LEU A 173 -7.81 12.62 -5.73
CA LEU A 173 -6.67 12.62 -4.82
C LEU A 173 -6.82 11.66 -3.62
N ASN A 174 -8.04 11.47 -3.12
CA ASN A 174 -8.31 10.58 -1.98
C ASN A 174 -7.87 9.13 -2.25
N VAL A 175 -7.88 8.69 -3.50
CA VAL A 175 -7.40 7.35 -3.88
C VAL A 175 -5.94 7.13 -3.45
N TYR A 176 -5.12 8.17 -3.56
CA TYR A 176 -3.72 8.14 -3.15
C TYR A 176 -3.56 8.38 -1.65
N LEU A 177 -4.28 9.39 -1.12
CA LEU A 177 -4.13 9.83 0.27
C LEU A 177 -4.62 8.78 1.29
N ASP A 178 -5.53 7.89 0.90
CA ASP A 178 -5.99 6.78 1.74
C ASP A 178 -5.00 5.61 1.79
N SER A 179 -3.92 5.66 1.00
CA SER A 179 -2.93 4.60 0.94
C SER A 179 -1.74 4.87 1.86
N ASP A 180 -1.27 3.82 2.55
CA ASP A 180 -0.07 3.90 3.39
C ASP A 180 1.22 3.75 2.57
N ILE A 181 1.12 3.10 1.40
CA ILE A 181 2.23 2.84 0.49
C ILE A 181 1.71 2.58 -0.94
N ILE A 182 2.52 2.95 -1.92
CA ILE A 182 2.26 2.67 -3.34
C ILE A 182 3.23 1.59 -3.82
N VAL A 183 2.71 0.58 -4.52
CA VAL A 183 3.49 -0.42 -5.25
C VAL A 183 3.28 -0.18 -6.74
N SER A 184 4.35 0.10 -7.47
CA SER A 184 4.31 0.39 -8.90
C SER A 184 4.85 -0.78 -9.72
N GLY A 185 4.04 -1.25 -10.66
CA GLY A 185 4.41 -2.24 -11.68
C GLY A 185 4.06 -1.76 -13.08
N LEU A 186 4.30 -0.46 -13.33
CA LEU A 186 3.94 0.22 -14.59
C LEU A 186 4.97 -0.06 -15.68
N ASP A 187 4.53 -0.02 -16.92
CA ASP A 187 5.35 -0.22 -18.12
C ASP A 187 5.73 1.09 -18.83
N ASN A 188 5.09 2.21 -18.45
CA ASN A 188 5.32 3.50 -19.08
C ASN A 188 5.95 4.52 -18.12
N PHE A 189 6.78 5.40 -18.70
CA PHE A 189 7.54 6.38 -17.94
C PHE A 189 6.68 7.54 -17.40
N ALA A 190 5.69 7.99 -18.16
CA ALA A 190 4.84 9.12 -17.77
C ALA A 190 4.05 8.82 -16.48
N SER A 191 3.45 7.64 -16.40
CA SER A 191 2.74 7.24 -15.17
C SER A 191 3.69 6.99 -13.98
N ARG A 192 4.94 6.55 -14.22
CA ARG A 192 5.97 6.47 -13.16
C ARG A 192 6.36 7.85 -12.66
N PHE A 193 6.52 8.81 -13.57
CA PHE A 193 6.79 10.20 -13.22
C PHE A 193 5.66 10.77 -12.36
N PHE A 194 4.43 10.62 -12.83
CA PHE A 194 3.24 11.07 -12.08
C PHE A 194 3.18 10.46 -10.67
N LEU A 195 3.33 9.13 -10.54
CA LEU A 195 3.31 8.48 -9.23
C LEU A 195 4.45 8.93 -8.32
N THR A 196 5.63 9.18 -8.87
CA THR A 196 6.76 9.72 -8.11
C THR A 196 6.44 11.11 -7.58
N SER A 197 5.80 11.96 -8.40
CA SER A 197 5.34 13.29 -8.01
C SER A 197 4.28 13.23 -6.92
N VAL A 198 3.29 12.35 -7.05
CA VAL A 198 2.27 12.08 -6.02
C VAL A 198 2.93 11.60 -4.72
N SER A 199 3.80 10.59 -4.80
CA SER A 199 4.53 10.05 -3.65
C SER A 199 5.31 11.15 -2.92
N ARG A 200 6.07 11.96 -3.66
CA ARG A 200 6.87 13.06 -3.10
C ARG A 200 6.01 14.15 -2.49
N ARG A 201 4.99 14.60 -3.22
CA ARG A 201 4.12 15.70 -2.82
C ARG A 201 3.33 15.37 -1.55
N TYR A 202 2.85 14.14 -1.46
CA TYR A 202 1.98 13.72 -0.36
C TYR A 202 2.65 12.82 0.67
N LEU A 203 3.97 12.69 0.61
CA LEU A 203 4.77 11.89 1.54
C LEU A 203 4.28 10.44 1.68
N ILE A 204 3.88 9.82 0.56
CA ILE A 204 3.47 8.43 0.52
C ILE A 204 4.65 7.59 0.04
N PRO A 205 5.17 6.63 0.81
CA PRO A 205 6.23 5.75 0.34
C PRO A 205 5.85 5.02 -0.95
N LEU A 206 6.84 4.81 -1.82
CA LEU A 206 6.67 4.16 -3.13
C LEU A 206 7.72 3.06 -3.29
N VAL A 207 7.28 1.88 -3.72
CA VAL A 207 8.18 0.81 -4.15
C VAL A 207 7.93 0.53 -5.63
N ASP A 208 8.90 0.94 -6.47
CA ASP A 208 8.80 0.82 -7.93
C ASP A 208 9.55 -0.41 -8.42
N GLY A 209 8.91 -1.20 -9.29
CA GLY A 209 9.49 -2.36 -9.96
C GLY A 209 9.48 -2.22 -11.48
N GLY A 210 10.48 -2.79 -12.14
CA GLY A 210 10.58 -2.78 -13.60
C GLY A 210 11.30 -4.00 -14.13
N ILE A 211 10.92 -4.43 -15.32
CA ILE A 211 11.50 -5.56 -16.04
C ILE A 211 11.76 -5.20 -17.50
N ALA A 212 12.80 -5.80 -18.07
CA ALA A 212 13.12 -5.76 -19.49
C ALA A 212 13.82 -7.08 -19.86
N GLY A 213 13.05 -8.10 -20.28
CA GLY A 213 13.56 -9.45 -20.55
C GLY A 213 14.17 -10.09 -19.31
N TYR A 214 15.46 -10.37 -19.34
CA TYR A 214 16.23 -10.92 -18.22
C TYR A 214 16.62 -9.87 -17.18
N GLN A 215 16.52 -8.59 -17.53
CA GLN A 215 16.90 -7.51 -16.65
C GLN A 215 15.71 -7.06 -15.81
N CYS A 216 15.96 -6.74 -14.56
CA CYS A 216 14.96 -6.25 -13.66
C CYS A 216 15.55 -5.30 -12.61
N ARG A 217 14.67 -4.46 -12.05
CA ARG A 217 15.03 -3.48 -11.03
C ARG A 217 13.93 -3.30 -10.00
N VAL A 218 14.33 -2.94 -8.80
CA VAL A 218 13.44 -2.48 -7.73
C VAL A 218 14.07 -1.27 -7.06
N GLN A 219 13.25 -0.30 -6.72
CA GLN A 219 13.66 0.87 -5.94
C GLN A 219 12.62 1.17 -4.88
N SER A 220 13.07 1.29 -3.64
CA SER A 220 12.27 1.86 -2.55
C SER A 220 12.48 3.37 -2.51
N TYR A 221 11.43 4.11 -2.30
CA TYR A 221 11.44 5.56 -2.13
C TYR A 221 10.64 5.95 -0.90
N VAL A 222 11.32 6.48 0.09
CA VAL A 222 10.71 7.03 1.31
C VAL A 222 10.88 8.54 1.30
N PRO A 223 9.84 9.28 0.88
CA PRO A 223 9.93 10.74 0.85
C PRO A 223 9.98 11.35 2.26
N PRO A 224 10.56 12.54 2.45
CA PRO A 224 11.19 13.39 1.45
C PRO A 224 12.68 13.15 1.28
N ASN A 225 13.31 12.28 2.07
CA ASN A 225 14.76 12.25 2.25
C ASN A 225 15.51 11.39 1.23
N ASP A 226 14.89 10.36 0.70
CA ASP A 226 15.52 9.51 -0.30
C ASP A 226 15.62 10.17 -1.68
N PRO A 227 16.59 9.77 -2.53
CA PRO A 227 16.56 10.11 -3.96
C PRO A 227 15.35 9.44 -4.62
N CYS A 228 14.53 10.24 -5.29
CA CYS A 228 13.33 9.72 -5.94
C CYS A 228 13.65 8.92 -7.22
N PRO A 229 12.73 8.09 -7.74
CA PRO A 229 12.94 7.31 -8.95
C PRO A 229 13.29 8.12 -10.20
N ILE A 230 13.04 9.43 -10.20
CA ILE A 230 13.34 10.34 -11.32
C ILE A 230 14.71 11.03 -11.17
N CYS A 231 15.35 10.98 -9.98
CA CYS A 231 16.67 11.58 -9.77
C CYS A 231 17.74 11.16 -10.81
N PRO A 232 17.81 9.90 -11.25
CA PRO A 232 18.80 9.46 -12.24
C PRO A 232 18.53 9.93 -13.67
N ILE A 233 17.36 10.51 -13.93
CA ILE A 233 16.88 10.81 -15.30
C ILE A 233 17.12 12.28 -15.63
N THR A 234 17.80 12.53 -16.74
CA THR A 234 18.03 13.88 -17.26
C THR A 234 16.78 14.43 -17.98
N ARG A 235 16.68 15.76 -18.14
CA ARG A 235 15.60 16.38 -18.91
C ARG A 235 15.57 15.93 -20.37
N GLU A 236 16.71 15.70 -20.96
CA GLU A 236 16.84 15.19 -22.33
C GLU A 236 16.31 13.76 -22.43
N GLN A 237 16.73 12.89 -21.52
CA GLN A 237 16.19 11.52 -21.44
C GLN A 237 14.69 11.51 -21.22
N TYR A 238 14.16 12.41 -20.37
CA TYR A 238 12.73 12.57 -20.16
C TYR A 238 12.03 12.95 -21.47
N GLY A 239 12.52 13.96 -22.18
CA GLY A 239 11.97 14.39 -23.48
C GLY A 239 11.90 13.23 -24.48
N ASN A 240 12.97 12.44 -24.57
CA ASN A 240 13.01 11.26 -25.44
C ASN A 240 12.01 10.17 -25.00
N LEU A 241 11.90 9.90 -23.70
CA LEU A 241 10.98 8.89 -23.15
C LEU A 241 9.50 9.29 -23.27
N VAL A 242 9.18 10.59 -23.22
CA VAL A 242 7.81 11.11 -23.36
C VAL A 242 7.51 11.44 -24.83
N GLY A 243 8.48 11.94 -25.59
CA GLY A 243 8.36 12.27 -27.02
C GLY A 243 8.08 11.06 -27.91
N LEU A 244 8.46 9.86 -27.49
CA LEU A 244 8.07 8.59 -28.12
C LEU A 244 6.55 8.33 -28.11
N ARG A 245 5.78 9.19 -27.47
CA ARG A 245 4.30 9.13 -27.35
C ARG A 245 3.58 10.35 -27.90
N ASN A 246 4.16 11.06 -28.84
CA ASN A 246 3.46 12.19 -29.46
C ASN A 246 2.26 11.64 -30.26
N PRO A 247 0.99 12.05 -29.92
CA PRO A 247 -0.21 11.51 -30.55
C PRO A 247 -0.34 11.85 -32.03
N CYS A 248 0.51 12.74 -32.55
CA CYS A 248 0.51 13.18 -33.94
C CYS A 248 1.45 12.37 -34.83
N ASP A 249 2.33 11.57 -34.28
CA ASP A 249 3.16 10.66 -35.04
C ASP A 249 2.44 9.31 -35.16
N ALA A 250 2.49 8.70 -36.35
CA ALA A 250 1.89 7.41 -36.64
C ALA A 250 2.21 6.40 -35.53
N PRO A 251 1.27 5.49 -35.18
CA PRO A 251 1.48 4.58 -34.07
C PRO A 251 2.77 3.80 -34.31
N ILE A 252 3.84 4.18 -33.63
CA ILE A 252 4.98 3.31 -33.45
C ILE A 252 4.37 2.10 -32.70
N GLU A 253 4.32 0.94 -33.36
CA GLU A 253 3.99 -0.31 -32.70
C GLU A 253 4.78 -0.33 -31.40
N GLU A 254 4.09 -0.23 -30.25
CA GLU A 254 4.74 -0.25 -28.93
C GLU A 254 5.55 -1.55 -28.89
N ALA A 255 6.86 -1.45 -29.05
CA ALA A 255 7.73 -2.61 -29.03
C ALA A 255 7.46 -3.32 -27.69
N LYS A 256 6.74 -4.44 -27.75
CA LYS A 256 6.34 -5.17 -26.54
C LYS A 256 7.59 -5.54 -25.78
N THR A 257 7.79 -4.95 -24.61
CA THR A 257 8.94 -5.25 -23.76
C THR A 257 8.94 -6.74 -23.41
N PRO A 258 10.02 -7.47 -23.76
CA PRO A 258 10.12 -8.89 -23.38
C PRO A 258 9.94 -9.05 -21.88
N SER A 259 9.18 -10.06 -21.47
CA SER A 259 8.88 -10.29 -20.05
C SER A 259 8.82 -11.77 -19.73
N LEU A 260 9.48 -12.17 -18.65
CA LEU A 260 9.53 -13.55 -18.17
C LEU A 260 8.83 -13.66 -16.82
N PRO A 261 8.07 -14.72 -16.56
CA PRO A 261 7.42 -14.91 -15.26
C PRO A 261 8.43 -15.01 -14.11
N THR A 262 9.64 -15.51 -14.37
CA THR A 262 10.72 -15.61 -13.38
C THR A 262 11.26 -14.24 -12.95
N THR A 263 11.49 -13.31 -13.88
CA THR A 263 11.92 -11.93 -13.54
C THR A 263 10.80 -11.18 -12.81
N ILE A 264 9.56 -11.42 -13.20
CA ILE A 264 8.38 -10.83 -12.56
C ILE A 264 8.25 -11.29 -11.10
N SER A 265 8.35 -12.60 -10.87
CA SER A 265 8.27 -13.17 -9.51
C SER A 265 9.40 -12.64 -8.61
N LEU A 266 10.62 -12.51 -9.14
CA LEU A 266 11.75 -11.97 -8.39
C LEU A 266 11.54 -10.51 -8.00
N VAL A 267 11.17 -9.65 -8.97
CA VAL A 267 10.88 -8.23 -8.72
C VAL A 267 9.78 -8.08 -7.67
N SER A 268 8.66 -8.77 -7.86
CA SER A 268 7.50 -8.68 -6.96
C SER A 268 7.80 -9.20 -5.56
N SER A 269 8.68 -10.21 -5.42
CA SER A 269 9.12 -10.71 -4.12
C SER A 269 9.94 -9.67 -3.37
N ILE A 270 10.88 -9.03 -4.05
CA ILE A 270 11.70 -7.96 -3.46
C ILE A 270 10.84 -6.75 -3.12
N GLN A 271 9.94 -6.31 -4.04
CA GLN A 271 9.01 -5.22 -3.74
C GLN A 271 8.16 -5.51 -2.50
N SER A 272 7.62 -6.72 -2.39
CA SER A 272 6.78 -7.10 -1.26
C SER A 272 7.55 -7.09 0.07
N GLN A 273 8.81 -7.49 0.05
CA GLN A 273 9.67 -7.43 1.24
C GLN A 273 9.98 -5.97 1.62
N GLU A 274 10.24 -5.10 0.66
CA GLU A 274 10.44 -3.67 0.90
C GLU A 274 9.18 -2.99 1.46
N VAL A 275 8.00 -3.36 0.95
CA VAL A 275 6.71 -2.90 1.49
C VAL A 275 6.57 -3.27 2.97
N VAL A 276 6.90 -4.50 3.37
CA VAL A 276 6.85 -4.93 4.77
C VAL A 276 7.79 -4.11 5.64
N LYS A 277 9.05 -3.92 5.21
CA LYS A 277 10.02 -3.09 5.95
C LYS A 277 9.51 -1.68 6.19
N ILE A 278 8.97 -1.06 5.13
CA ILE A 278 8.44 0.32 5.20
C ILE A 278 7.21 0.36 6.11
N LEU A 279 6.20 -0.49 5.89
CA LEU A 279 4.98 -0.46 6.67
C LEU A 279 5.23 -0.68 8.16
N LEU A 280 6.11 -1.60 8.52
CA LEU A 280 6.41 -1.89 9.91
C LEU A 280 7.32 -0.83 10.55
N GLY A 281 8.34 -0.35 9.82
CA GLY A 281 9.38 0.52 10.35
C GLY A 281 9.14 2.02 10.22
N TYR A 282 8.27 2.47 9.32
CA TYR A 282 8.17 3.89 8.93
C TYR A 282 7.83 4.83 10.10
N ASN A 283 6.88 4.45 10.95
CA ASN A 283 6.54 5.30 12.11
C ASN A 283 7.71 5.44 13.10
N ASN A 284 8.48 4.36 13.30
CA ASN A 284 9.68 4.41 14.12
C ASN A 284 10.73 5.33 13.49
N TYR A 285 10.93 5.19 12.18
CA TYR A 285 11.86 6.06 11.43
C TYR A 285 11.48 7.54 11.51
N LEU A 286 10.20 7.89 11.40
CA LEU A 286 9.74 9.28 11.53
C LEU A 286 9.98 9.88 12.91
N GLN A 287 10.00 9.06 13.97
CA GLN A 287 10.18 9.51 15.35
C GLN A 287 11.64 9.48 15.80
N THR A 288 12.42 8.53 15.31
CA THR A 288 13.76 8.23 15.84
C THR A 288 14.88 8.27 14.79
N GLU A 289 14.53 8.48 13.53
CA GLU A 289 15.42 8.37 12.36
C GLU A 289 16.06 6.98 12.18
N LYS A 290 15.56 5.97 12.90
CA LYS A 290 16.06 4.59 12.85
C LYS A 290 14.96 3.64 12.36
N TRP A 291 15.33 2.70 11.52
CA TRP A 291 14.48 1.58 11.12
C TRP A 291 14.46 0.50 12.19
N LEU A 292 13.46 -0.39 12.14
CA LEU A 292 13.35 -1.50 13.08
C LEU A 292 14.38 -2.58 12.73
N ASP A 293 15.16 -3.03 13.69
CA ASP A 293 16.13 -4.12 13.50
C ASP A 293 15.45 -5.44 13.11
N THR A 294 14.24 -5.68 13.61
CA THR A 294 13.47 -6.91 13.32
C THR A 294 13.07 -7.07 11.87
N THR A 295 12.91 -5.97 11.13
CA THR A 295 12.52 -5.98 9.71
C THR A 295 13.63 -5.50 8.78
N GLY A 296 14.62 -4.83 9.35
CA GLY A 296 15.71 -4.21 8.62
C GLY A 296 15.32 -2.89 7.95
N GLN A 297 16.32 -2.23 7.40
CA GLN A 297 16.19 -0.97 6.68
C GLN A 297 15.73 -1.24 5.23
N PRO A 298 14.83 -0.42 4.66
CA PRO A 298 14.55 -0.44 3.23
C PRO A 298 15.81 -0.16 2.42
N MET A 299 15.86 -0.68 1.19
CA MET A 299 17.00 -0.46 0.31
C MET A 299 17.23 1.02 0.03
N GLN A 300 18.48 1.46 0.11
CA GLN A 300 18.90 2.81 -0.23
C GLN A 300 19.53 2.80 -1.61
N GLY A 301 18.73 3.14 -2.63
CA GLY A 301 19.18 3.11 -4.01
C GLY A 301 18.30 2.24 -4.89
N ILE A 302 18.87 1.72 -5.95
CA ILE A 302 18.20 0.87 -6.91
C ILE A 302 18.86 -0.51 -6.95
N TRP A 303 18.09 -1.54 -6.65
CA TRP A 303 18.51 -2.91 -6.88
C TRP A 303 18.27 -3.27 -8.34
N ILE A 304 19.29 -3.80 -9.00
CA ILE A 304 19.25 -4.27 -10.39
C ILE A 304 19.74 -5.71 -10.46
N ALA A 305 19.16 -6.46 -11.37
CA ALA A 305 19.61 -7.81 -11.68
C ALA A 305 19.58 -8.07 -13.19
N ASP A 306 20.54 -8.86 -13.66
CA ASP A 306 20.53 -9.47 -14.98
C ASP A 306 20.60 -10.99 -14.81
N LEU A 307 19.47 -11.65 -14.97
CA LEU A 307 19.32 -13.09 -14.73
C LEU A 307 19.99 -13.93 -15.82
N LYS A 308 20.28 -13.35 -16.98
CA LYS A 308 21.02 -14.05 -18.04
C LYS A 308 22.46 -14.32 -17.63
N TYR A 309 23.04 -13.38 -16.87
CA TYR A 309 24.45 -13.46 -16.46
C TYR A 309 24.63 -13.65 -14.95
N ASN A 310 23.54 -13.88 -14.18
CA ASN A 310 23.56 -14.00 -12.72
C ASN A 310 24.25 -12.83 -12.03
N LYS A 311 24.01 -11.59 -12.53
CA LYS A 311 24.57 -10.37 -11.95
C LYS A 311 23.50 -9.67 -11.11
N TYR A 312 23.88 -9.29 -9.89
CA TYR A 312 23.00 -8.62 -8.92
C TYR A 312 23.79 -7.47 -8.30
N SER A 313 23.18 -6.30 -8.24
CA SER A 313 23.83 -5.11 -7.69
C SER A 313 22.82 -4.21 -6.98
N LEU A 314 23.26 -3.55 -5.91
CA LEU A 314 22.55 -2.44 -5.29
C LEU A 314 23.36 -1.17 -5.57
N LEU A 315 22.83 -0.33 -6.45
CA LEU A 315 23.43 0.94 -6.84
C LEU A 315 22.95 2.03 -5.91
N LYS A 316 23.87 2.69 -5.23
CA LYS A 316 23.53 3.88 -4.43
C LYS A 316 23.13 5.02 -5.36
N LEU A 317 22.06 5.70 -5.02
CA LEU A 317 21.59 6.87 -5.75
C LEU A 317 21.84 8.14 -4.90
N ALA A 318 22.19 9.22 -5.57
CA ALA A 318 22.26 10.54 -4.96
C ALA A 318 21.04 11.38 -5.37
N LYS A 319 20.62 12.28 -4.48
CA LYS A 319 19.64 13.30 -4.88
C LYS A 319 20.21 14.22 -5.96
N ASN A 320 19.37 14.47 -6.95
CA ASN A 320 19.72 15.39 -8.02
C ASN A 320 19.03 16.74 -7.77
N LYS A 321 19.83 17.80 -7.57
CA LYS A 321 19.32 19.17 -7.39
C LYS A 321 18.47 19.64 -8.57
N ASN A 322 18.75 19.16 -9.76
CA ASN A 322 18.02 19.48 -10.99
C ASN A 322 16.90 18.45 -11.31
N CYS A 323 16.56 17.57 -10.38
CA CYS A 323 15.51 16.58 -10.59
C CYS A 323 14.17 17.27 -10.88
N MET A 324 13.49 16.82 -11.92
CA MET A 324 12.21 17.39 -12.36
C MET A 324 11.07 17.20 -11.34
N VAL A 325 11.20 16.24 -10.41
CA VAL A 325 10.22 15.98 -9.37
C VAL A 325 10.64 16.60 -8.03
N CYS A 326 11.77 16.18 -7.46
CA CYS A 326 12.17 16.55 -6.09
C CYS A 326 13.30 17.59 -6.02
N GLY A 327 13.82 18.06 -7.14
CA GLY A 327 14.89 19.06 -7.20
C GLY A 327 14.40 20.46 -6.87
N GLU A 328 15.31 21.45 -6.87
CA GLU A 328 15.04 22.84 -6.52
C GLU A 328 13.91 23.49 -7.34
N HIS A 329 13.78 23.09 -8.61
CA HIS A 329 12.73 23.53 -9.52
C HIS A 329 11.80 22.38 -9.94
N GLY A 330 11.75 21.30 -9.16
CA GLY A 330 10.90 20.14 -9.42
C GLY A 330 9.43 20.43 -9.09
N GLU A 331 8.52 19.77 -9.80
CA GLU A 331 7.07 19.98 -9.65
C GLU A 331 6.53 19.59 -8.26
N ALA A 332 7.24 18.70 -7.56
CA ALA A 332 6.92 18.27 -6.20
C ALA A 332 8.05 18.59 -5.21
N ARG A 333 8.79 19.68 -5.43
CA ARG A 333 9.90 20.10 -4.55
C ARG A 333 9.48 20.21 -3.09
N ASN A 334 8.32 20.78 -2.84
CA ASN A 334 7.77 20.99 -1.50
C ASN A 334 6.67 19.95 -1.24
N PRO A 335 6.84 19.11 -0.20
CA PRO A 335 5.75 18.26 0.26
C PRO A 335 4.58 19.10 0.79
N VAL A 336 3.38 18.57 0.64
CA VAL A 336 2.17 19.18 1.18
C VAL A 336 1.93 18.65 2.58
N GLU A 337 1.73 19.54 3.55
CA GLU A 337 1.45 19.16 4.93
C GLU A 337 0.06 18.53 5.05
N ARG A 338 -0.04 17.45 5.83
CA ARG A 338 -1.32 16.78 6.11
C ARG A 338 -1.80 17.11 7.51
N ILE A 339 -3.07 17.47 7.62
CA ILE A 339 -3.71 17.86 8.86
C ILE A 339 -5.01 17.11 9.05
N ASP A 340 -5.18 16.52 10.22
CA ASP A 340 -6.43 15.88 10.63
C ASP A 340 -7.28 16.86 11.43
N ILE A 341 -8.49 17.16 10.96
CA ILE A 341 -9.43 18.03 11.68
C ILE A 341 -10.71 17.25 11.98
N PRO A 342 -11.18 17.20 13.24
CA PRO A 342 -12.49 16.64 13.55
C PRO A 342 -13.60 17.35 12.77
N ILE A 343 -14.45 16.58 12.07
CA ILE A 343 -15.50 17.10 11.17
C ILE A 343 -16.42 18.14 11.86
N LYS A 344 -16.74 17.92 13.13
CA LYS A 344 -17.55 18.87 13.93
C LYS A 344 -16.85 20.21 14.10
N LYS A 345 -15.53 20.23 14.28
CA LYS A 345 -14.73 21.48 14.40
C LYS A 345 -14.60 22.15 13.04
N PHE A 346 -14.45 21.39 11.96
CA PHE A 346 -14.31 21.92 10.62
C PHE A 346 -15.54 22.69 10.16
N PHE A 347 -16.75 22.20 10.43
CA PHE A 347 -18.00 22.85 10.05
C PHE A 347 -18.38 24.07 10.89
N SER A 348 -17.70 24.32 11.99
CA SER A 348 -17.82 25.56 12.75
C SER A 348 -16.74 26.54 12.30
N ARG A 349 -17.12 27.63 11.58
CA ARG A 349 -16.19 28.60 11.02
C ARG A 349 -15.19 29.11 12.06
N ASN A 350 -15.68 29.53 13.20
CA ASN A 350 -14.82 30.06 14.28
C ASN A 350 -13.84 29.01 14.84
N LEU A 351 -14.29 27.76 15.01
CA LEU A 351 -13.42 26.68 15.49
C LEU A 351 -12.42 26.24 14.43
N ARG A 352 -12.84 26.17 13.16
CA ARG A 352 -11.98 25.87 12.02
C ARG A 352 -10.88 26.91 11.88
N ASP A 353 -11.27 28.18 11.82
CA ASP A 353 -10.32 29.28 11.62
C ASP A 353 -9.34 29.39 12.81
N LYS A 354 -9.82 29.23 14.05
CA LYS A 354 -8.97 29.16 15.23
C LYS A 354 -8.00 27.97 15.19
N TYR A 355 -8.48 26.79 14.77
CA TYR A 355 -7.66 25.59 14.67
C TYR A 355 -6.57 25.73 13.59
N LEU A 356 -6.94 26.26 12.41
CA LEU A 356 -6.00 26.47 11.32
C LEU A 356 -4.97 27.56 11.65
N ARG A 357 -5.38 28.65 12.29
CA ARG A 357 -4.44 29.71 12.72
C ARG A 357 -3.45 29.23 13.80
N ASN A 358 -3.87 28.31 14.67
CA ASN A 358 -2.96 27.71 15.63
C ASN A 358 -1.90 26.82 14.95
N MET A 359 -2.25 26.15 13.87
CA MET A 359 -1.33 25.30 13.12
C MET A 359 -0.48 26.10 12.12
N PHE A 360 -1.06 27.13 11.55
CA PHE A 360 -0.40 28.03 10.60
C PHE A 360 -0.45 29.47 11.11
N PRO A 361 0.38 29.78 12.11
CA PRO A 361 0.50 31.16 12.58
C PRO A 361 0.96 32.05 11.42
N GLU A 362 0.49 33.30 11.38
CA GLU A 362 0.78 34.30 10.34
C GLU A 362 0.11 34.04 8.97
N SER A 363 -0.90 33.17 8.90
CA SER A 363 -1.69 33.01 7.66
C SER A 363 -2.85 33.99 7.61
N ASP A 364 -2.90 34.77 6.51
CA ASP A 364 -3.90 35.82 6.33
C ASP A 364 -5.23 35.29 5.83
N GLU A 365 -5.17 34.28 4.95
CA GLU A 365 -6.33 33.74 4.26
C GLU A 365 -6.24 32.22 4.09
N PHE A 366 -7.40 31.52 4.16
CA PHE A 366 -7.55 30.09 3.90
C PHE A 366 -8.52 29.87 2.74
N LEU A 367 -8.05 29.31 1.64
CA LEU A 367 -8.86 28.92 0.49
C LEU A 367 -9.02 27.42 0.47
N PHE A 368 -10.27 26.94 0.38
CA PHE A 368 -10.58 25.51 0.42
C PHE A 368 -10.96 25.02 -0.97
N PHE A 369 -10.41 23.87 -1.35
CA PHE A 369 -10.71 23.21 -2.61
C PHE A 369 -11.05 21.73 -2.38
N LYS A 370 -12.14 21.27 -2.98
CA LYS A 370 -12.40 19.83 -3.09
C LYS A 370 -11.82 19.33 -4.40
N MET A 371 -11.08 18.24 -4.36
CA MET A 371 -10.59 17.59 -5.58
C MET A 371 -11.71 16.76 -6.19
N SER A 372 -12.06 17.03 -7.44
CA SER A 372 -13.04 16.28 -8.22
C SER A 372 -12.46 16.00 -9.61
N GLU A 373 -12.44 14.74 -10.01
CA GLU A 373 -11.91 14.32 -11.32
C GLU A 373 -10.53 14.91 -11.67
N GLY A 374 -9.62 14.93 -10.69
CA GLY A 374 -8.27 15.47 -10.85
C GLY A 374 -8.17 17.00 -10.85
N LYS A 375 -9.26 17.74 -10.74
CA LYS A 375 -9.27 19.21 -10.73
C LYS A 375 -9.71 19.77 -9.38
N PRO A 376 -9.05 20.83 -8.88
CA PRO A 376 -9.47 21.52 -7.67
C PRO A 376 -10.70 22.40 -7.95
N ILE A 377 -11.78 22.16 -7.24
CA ILE A 377 -12.99 23.00 -7.26
C ILE A 377 -12.99 23.84 -6.00
N ARG A 378 -12.91 25.17 -6.16
CA ARG A 378 -12.94 26.11 -5.03
C ARG A 378 -14.29 26.07 -4.32
N ILE A 379 -14.26 26.01 -3.00
CA ILE A 379 -15.45 26.02 -2.16
C ILE A 379 -15.54 27.40 -1.49
N ASN A 380 -16.47 28.23 -1.98
CA ASN A 380 -16.62 29.61 -1.55
C ASN A 380 -17.66 29.80 -0.43
N ASN A 381 -18.40 28.75 -0.03
CA ASN A 381 -19.53 28.91 0.89
C ASN A 381 -19.59 27.78 1.92
N ASP A 382 -19.72 28.14 3.20
CA ASP A 382 -19.84 27.19 4.31
C ASP A 382 -21.08 26.26 4.22
N LYS A 383 -22.15 26.68 3.54
CA LYS A 383 -23.34 25.83 3.27
C LYS A 383 -23.02 24.72 2.28
N ILE A 384 -22.19 25.02 1.26
CA ILE A 384 -21.73 24.03 0.27
C ILE A 384 -20.77 23.03 0.93
N LEU A 385 -19.90 23.49 1.82
CA LEU A 385 -19.03 22.64 2.60
C LEU A 385 -19.81 21.57 3.38
N LYS A 386 -20.87 21.97 4.11
CA LYS A 386 -21.69 21.05 4.92
C LYS A 386 -22.45 20.01 4.09
N LYS A 387 -22.88 20.36 2.88
CA LYS A 387 -23.69 19.49 2.03
C LYS A 387 -22.87 18.44 1.28
N ASN A 388 -21.61 18.75 0.96
CA ASN A 388 -20.79 17.97 0.03
C ASN A 388 -19.58 17.28 0.67
N LEU A 389 -19.42 17.37 1.99
CA LEU A 389 -18.27 16.81 2.70
C LEU A 389 -18.72 15.91 3.85
N GLY A 390 -18.04 14.78 3.97
CA GLY A 390 -18.27 13.77 5.01
C GLY A 390 -16.98 13.43 5.79
N LYS A 391 -17.13 12.56 6.77
CA LYS A 391 -15.99 11.99 7.50
C LYS A 391 -15.15 11.15 6.52
N GLY A 392 -13.84 11.37 6.53
CA GLY A 392 -12.89 10.72 5.61
C GLY A 392 -12.53 11.55 4.38
N ASP A 393 -13.28 12.62 4.07
CA ASP A 393 -12.98 13.47 2.92
C ASP A 393 -11.70 14.28 3.11
N TYR A 394 -11.04 14.57 2.00
CA TYR A 394 -9.84 15.39 1.92
C TYR A 394 -10.12 16.72 1.22
N LEU A 395 -9.52 17.77 1.74
CA LEU A 395 -9.56 19.11 1.17
C LEU A 395 -8.15 19.62 0.95
N LEU A 396 -7.90 20.16 -0.22
CA LEU A 396 -6.72 20.98 -0.45
C LEU A 396 -7.02 22.39 0.12
N VAL A 397 -6.12 22.87 0.95
CA VAL A 397 -6.20 24.22 1.52
C VAL A 397 -4.99 24.99 1.04
N THR A 398 -5.26 26.12 0.41
CA THR A 398 -4.20 27.08 0.07
C THR A 398 -4.21 28.18 1.14
N LEU A 399 -3.04 28.41 1.71
CA LEU A 399 -2.79 29.38 2.76
C LEU A 399 -1.98 30.53 2.15
N LYS A 400 -2.37 31.76 2.41
CA LYS A 400 -1.55 32.92 2.08
C LYS A 400 -0.74 33.35 3.30
N ARG A 401 0.57 33.29 3.22
CA ARG A 401 1.51 33.65 4.30
C ARG A 401 2.59 34.56 3.75
N LYS A 402 2.69 35.76 4.27
CA LYS A 402 3.72 36.77 3.85
C LYS A 402 3.82 36.96 2.33
N GLY A 403 2.68 36.91 1.63
CA GLY A 403 2.63 37.06 0.17
C GLY A 403 2.83 35.75 -0.64
N GLU A 404 3.26 34.67 -0.02
CA GLU A 404 3.40 33.36 -0.67
C GLU A 404 2.19 32.45 -0.40
N TYR A 405 1.88 31.60 -1.38
CA TYR A 405 0.85 30.58 -1.21
C TYR A 405 1.49 29.25 -0.83
N ILE A 406 1.04 28.69 0.29
CA ILE A 406 1.43 27.38 0.80
C ILE A 406 0.21 26.46 0.69
N GLU A 407 0.43 25.20 0.31
CA GLU A 407 -0.63 24.20 0.22
C GLU A 407 -0.57 23.23 1.41
N ALA A 408 -1.74 22.89 1.94
CA ALA A 408 -1.90 21.85 2.94
C ALA A 408 -3.10 20.97 2.59
N ILE A 409 -3.13 19.73 3.10
CA ILE A 409 -4.27 18.84 2.95
C ILE A 409 -4.92 18.62 4.31
N ILE A 410 -6.22 18.88 4.38
CA ILE A 410 -7.04 18.58 5.54
C ILE A 410 -7.78 17.26 5.29
N ARG A 411 -7.66 16.32 6.23
CA ARG A 411 -8.52 15.15 6.34
C ARG A 411 -9.58 15.40 7.41
N LEU A 412 -10.83 15.16 7.08
CA LEU A 412 -11.96 15.27 8.02
C LEU A 412 -12.12 13.95 8.80
N LYS A 413 -11.90 13.98 10.10
CA LYS A 413 -12.02 12.83 11.02
C LYS A 413 -13.36 12.79 11.77
#